data_e68208bc66a8cf3d2248d9e0e22ac7c4
#
_entry.id   e68208bc66a8cf3d2248d9e0e22ac7c4
#
_cell.length_a   1.000
_cell.length_b   1.000
_cell.length_c   1.000
_cell.angle_alpha   90.00
_cell.angle_beta   90.00
_cell.angle_gamma   90.00
#
_symmetry.space_group_name_H-M   'P 1'
#
loop_
_entity.id
_entity.type
_entity.pdbx_description
1 polymer ?
#
loop_
_entity_poly.entity_id
_entity_poly.type
_entity_poly.pdbx_seq_one_letter_code
_entity_poly.pdbx_strand_id
1 'polypeptide(L)'
;DNGGPMKGATMLATLQRLGIVPSFSRPKVSDDNPYSESLFKTLKYCPKYPSKPFASLENAQGWVDDFVDWYNKKHLHSGIKFVTPVSRHRGEDIAILNRRKIVYETAKLANPNRWSGRSRNWGHQKKVYLNDLQKKNEGDRKMAS
;
A
#
# COMPACT_ATOMS: atom_id res chain seq x y z
N ASP A 1 -15.65 -3.59 -1.73
CA ASP A 1 -16.71 -2.92 -0.98
C ASP A 1 -18.08 -3.57 -1.25
N ASN A 2 -19.00 -3.41 -0.29
CA ASN A 2 -20.34 -3.95 -0.35
C ASN A 2 -21.41 -2.86 -0.64
N GLY A 3 -20.98 -1.69 -1.10
CA GLY A 3 -21.88 -0.59 -1.43
C GLY A 3 -22.91 -0.95 -2.51
N GLY A 4 -24.12 -0.38 -2.42
CA GLY A 4 -25.21 -0.64 -3.36
C GLY A 4 -24.82 -0.50 -4.83
N PRO A 5 -24.08 0.55 -5.25
CA PRO A 5 -23.63 0.69 -6.64
C PRO A 5 -22.76 -0.47 -7.13
N MET A 6 -21.93 -1.05 -6.26
CA MET A 6 -21.04 -2.17 -6.61
C MET A 6 -21.76 -3.50 -6.76
N LYS A 7 -22.94 -3.63 -6.17
CA LYS A 7 -23.82 -4.81 -6.23
C LYS A 7 -25.05 -4.61 -7.14
N GLY A 8 -25.15 -3.44 -7.75
CA GLY A 8 -26.25 -3.11 -8.65
C GLY A 8 -26.28 -4.02 -9.88
N ALA A 9 -27.47 -4.42 -10.30
CA ALA A 9 -27.68 -5.36 -11.41
C ALA A 9 -26.98 -4.90 -12.71
N THR A 10 -27.00 -3.62 -13.01
CA THR A 10 -26.34 -3.03 -14.20
C THR A 10 -24.81 -3.24 -14.13
N MET A 11 -24.19 -3.01 -12.96
CA MET A 11 -22.76 -3.22 -12.77
C MET A 11 -22.39 -4.69 -12.93
N LEU A 12 -23.14 -5.58 -12.29
CA LEU A 12 -22.89 -7.02 -12.37
C LEU A 12 -23.06 -7.56 -13.79
N ALA A 13 -24.10 -7.13 -14.52
CA ALA A 13 -24.30 -7.50 -15.91
C ALA A 13 -23.17 -7.00 -16.82
N THR A 14 -22.65 -5.79 -16.55
CA THR A 14 -21.52 -5.25 -17.31
C THR A 14 -20.25 -6.04 -17.06
N LEU A 15 -19.93 -6.38 -15.80
CA LEU A 15 -18.78 -7.20 -15.44
C LEU A 15 -18.86 -8.59 -16.07
N GLN A 16 -20.04 -9.23 -16.01
CA GLN A 16 -20.28 -10.54 -16.64
C GLN A 16 -20.04 -10.49 -18.15
N ARG A 17 -20.55 -9.47 -18.85
CA ARG A 17 -20.31 -9.28 -20.27
C ARG A 17 -18.85 -9.09 -20.64
N LEU A 18 -18.05 -8.50 -19.73
CA LEU A 18 -16.61 -8.32 -19.89
C LEU A 18 -15.78 -9.53 -19.42
N GLY A 19 -16.42 -10.62 -18.96
CA GLY A 19 -15.74 -11.80 -18.44
C GLY A 19 -15.04 -11.55 -17.10
N ILE A 20 -15.43 -10.52 -16.36
CA ILE A 20 -14.83 -10.14 -15.07
C ILE A 20 -15.64 -10.77 -13.94
N VAL A 21 -14.99 -11.56 -13.10
CA VAL A 21 -15.58 -12.13 -11.89
C VAL A 21 -15.45 -11.10 -10.74
N PRO A 22 -16.57 -10.57 -10.20
CA PRO A 22 -16.53 -9.64 -9.09
C PRO A 22 -16.11 -10.33 -7.80
N SER A 23 -15.26 -9.66 -7.01
CA SER A 23 -14.88 -10.08 -5.66
C SER A 23 -15.35 -9.04 -4.65
N PHE A 24 -16.09 -9.46 -3.64
CA PHE A 24 -16.65 -8.58 -2.63
C PHE A 24 -16.02 -8.83 -1.26
N SER A 25 -15.93 -7.76 -0.47
CA SER A 25 -15.58 -7.86 0.95
C SER A 25 -16.63 -8.66 1.71
N ARG A 26 -16.24 -9.37 2.75
CA ARG A 26 -17.17 -10.03 3.66
C ARG A 26 -18.00 -8.98 4.40
N PRO A 27 -19.29 -9.22 4.67
CA PRO A 27 -20.11 -8.30 5.44
C PRO A 27 -19.49 -8.04 6.83
N LYS A 28 -19.42 -6.76 7.23
CA LYS A 28 -18.90 -6.31 8.54
C LYS A 28 -17.43 -6.65 8.83
N VAL A 29 -16.63 -6.99 7.81
CA VAL A 29 -15.18 -7.23 7.97
C VAL A 29 -14.42 -6.06 7.37
N SER A 30 -13.94 -5.13 8.21
CA SER A 30 -13.22 -3.92 7.80
C SER A 30 -11.87 -4.23 7.14
N ASP A 31 -11.22 -5.32 7.56
CA ASP A 31 -9.89 -5.71 7.07
C ASP A 31 -9.86 -6.28 5.65
N ASP A 32 -11.00 -6.40 4.98
CA ASP A 32 -11.03 -6.95 3.63
C ASP A 32 -10.66 -5.91 2.55
N ASN A 33 -10.57 -4.62 2.93
CA ASN A 33 -10.16 -3.54 2.01
C ASN A 33 -9.13 -2.55 2.59
N PRO A 34 -8.10 -3.00 3.35
CA PRO A 34 -7.19 -2.12 4.07
C PRO A 34 -6.31 -1.27 3.14
N TYR A 35 -6.02 -1.76 1.94
CA TYR A 35 -5.15 -1.05 0.99
C TYR A 35 -5.84 0.15 0.36
N SER A 36 -7.11 0.04 -0.03
CA SER A 36 -7.89 1.16 -0.54
C SER A 36 -8.10 2.22 0.54
N GLU A 37 -8.41 1.82 1.76
CA GLU A 37 -8.54 2.72 2.89
C GLU A 37 -7.23 3.45 3.20
N SER A 38 -6.10 2.74 3.16
CA SER A 38 -4.77 3.33 3.32
C SER A 38 -4.44 4.32 2.19
N LEU A 39 -4.81 4.02 0.95
CA LEU A 39 -4.63 4.92 -0.19
C LEU A 39 -5.46 6.19 0.00
N PHE A 40 -6.74 6.08 0.32
CA PHE A 40 -7.62 7.23 0.58
C PHE A 40 -7.15 8.07 1.78
N LYS A 41 -6.63 7.42 2.82
CA LYS A 41 -5.98 8.12 3.92
C LYS A 41 -4.77 8.92 3.44
N THR A 42 -3.88 8.31 2.66
CA THR A 42 -2.72 8.99 2.08
C THR A 42 -3.13 10.17 1.21
N LEU A 43 -4.18 10.01 0.40
CA LEU A 43 -4.72 11.07 -0.45
C LEU A 43 -5.25 12.24 0.40
N LYS A 44 -6.05 11.97 1.44
CA LYS A 44 -6.62 13.01 2.32
C LYS A 44 -5.56 13.79 3.12
N TYR A 45 -4.48 13.12 3.50
CA TYR A 45 -3.46 13.70 4.37
C TYR A 45 -2.16 14.05 3.62
N CYS A 46 -2.16 14.02 2.29
CA CYS A 46 -1.01 14.49 1.54
C CYS A 46 -0.86 16.02 1.70
N PRO A 47 0.38 16.55 1.73
CA PRO A 47 0.63 17.99 1.98
C PRO A 47 -0.05 18.94 0.99
N LYS A 48 -0.40 18.45 -0.18
CA LYS A 48 -1.05 19.23 -1.26
C LYS A 48 -2.56 19.01 -1.36
N TYR A 49 -3.19 18.38 -0.35
CA TYR A 49 -4.64 18.20 -0.37
C TYR A 49 -5.34 19.56 -0.32
N PRO A 50 -6.30 19.85 -1.22
CA PRO A 50 -6.96 21.15 -1.28
C PRO A 50 -7.76 21.42 0.00
N SER A 51 -7.62 22.64 0.53
CA SER A 51 -8.41 23.12 1.67
C SER A 51 -9.80 23.62 1.26
N LYS A 52 -10.03 23.85 -0.04
CA LYS A 52 -11.27 24.30 -0.63
C LYS A 52 -11.73 23.33 -1.71
N PRO A 53 -13.03 23.29 -2.03
CA PRO A 53 -13.54 22.51 -3.16
C PRO A 53 -12.84 22.89 -4.48
N PHE A 54 -12.72 21.95 -5.39
CA PHE A 54 -12.19 22.22 -6.73
C PHE A 54 -13.14 23.14 -7.51
N ALA A 55 -12.55 24.06 -8.25
CA ALA A 55 -13.31 25.03 -9.05
C ALA A 55 -13.99 24.39 -10.28
N SER A 56 -13.40 23.30 -10.81
CA SER A 56 -13.95 22.55 -11.95
C SER A 56 -13.50 21.12 -11.93
N LEU A 57 -14.08 20.27 -12.80
CA LEU A 57 -13.70 18.88 -12.99
C LEU A 57 -12.25 18.78 -13.49
N GLU A 58 -11.84 19.65 -14.40
CA GLU A 58 -10.49 19.65 -14.97
C GLU A 58 -9.44 19.97 -13.88
N ASN A 59 -9.76 20.92 -12.96
CA ASN A 59 -8.89 21.17 -11.82
C ASN A 59 -8.77 19.94 -10.90
N ALA A 60 -9.86 19.23 -10.67
CA ALA A 60 -9.84 18.02 -9.87
C ALA A 60 -9.01 16.92 -10.55
N GLN A 61 -9.17 16.72 -11.86
CA GLN A 61 -8.41 15.76 -12.63
C GLN A 61 -6.91 16.07 -12.62
N GLY A 62 -6.53 17.33 -12.91
CA GLY A 62 -5.12 17.75 -12.86
C GLY A 62 -4.49 17.51 -11.49
N TRP A 63 -5.23 17.79 -10.42
CA TRP A 63 -4.74 17.51 -9.06
C TRP A 63 -4.57 16.01 -8.80
N VAL A 64 -5.50 15.16 -9.26
CA VAL A 64 -5.41 13.71 -9.14
C VAL A 64 -4.21 13.18 -9.93
N ASP A 65 -3.95 13.68 -11.13
CA ASP A 65 -2.79 13.31 -11.94
C ASP A 65 -1.48 13.63 -11.22
N ASP A 66 -1.37 14.83 -10.65
CA ASP A 66 -0.22 15.21 -9.82
C ASP A 66 -0.06 14.33 -8.58
N PHE A 67 -1.18 13.98 -7.93
CA PHE A 67 -1.16 13.07 -6.79
C PHE A 67 -0.67 11.67 -7.19
N VAL A 68 -1.18 11.11 -8.29
CA VAL A 68 -0.78 9.79 -8.79
C VAL A 68 0.71 9.78 -9.16
N ASP A 69 1.19 10.83 -9.80
CA ASP A 69 2.61 10.97 -10.14
C ASP A 69 3.49 11.03 -8.88
N TRP A 70 3.12 11.86 -7.92
CA TRP A 70 3.81 11.94 -6.63
C TRP A 70 3.77 10.60 -5.88
N TYR A 71 2.61 9.95 -5.81
CA TYR A 71 2.41 8.69 -5.12
C TYR A 71 3.30 7.58 -5.70
N ASN A 72 3.34 7.49 -7.01
CA ASN A 72 4.11 6.45 -7.69
C ASN A 72 5.62 6.70 -7.67
N LYS A 73 6.05 7.96 -7.79
CA LYS A 73 7.48 8.29 -8.00
C LYS A 73 8.19 8.82 -6.76
N LYS A 74 7.47 9.39 -5.78
CA LYS A 74 8.08 10.09 -4.62
C LYS A 74 7.64 9.52 -3.27
N HIS A 75 6.41 9.07 -3.13
CA HIS A 75 5.91 8.55 -1.87
C HIS A 75 6.59 7.22 -1.50
N LEU A 76 7.13 7.16 -0.27
CA LEU A 76 7.85 6.00 0.24
C LEU A 76 6.92 5.12 1.08
N HIS A 77 6.57 3.95 0.57
CA HIS A 77 5.65 3.01 1.22
C HIS A 77 6.33 2.17 2.30
N SER A 78 5.84 2.24 3.53
CA SER A 78 6.34 1.43 4.65
C SER A 78 6.15 -0.07 4.40
N GLY A 79 5.03 -0.49 3.82
CA GLY A 79 4.71 -1.89 3.49
C GLY A 79 5.67 -2.54 2.49
N ILE A 80 6.35 -1.75 1.66
CA ILE A 80 7.39 -2.21 0.74
C ILE A 80 8.78 -1.68 1.11
N LYS A 81 9.04 -1.50 2.41
CA LYS A 81 10.33 -1.09 2.97
C LYS A 81 10.79 0.30 2.54
N PHE A 82 9.85 1.26 2.43
CA PHE A 82 10.13 2.66 2.08
C PHE A 82 10.82 2.84 0.73
N VAL A 83 10.43 2.07 -0.26
CA VAL A 83 10.71 2.36 -1.67
C VAL A 83 9.46 2.93 -2.33
N THR A 84 9.60 3.52 -3.51
CA THR A 84 8.46 4.02 -4.29
C THR A 84 7.78 2.88 -5.05
N PRO A 85 6.48 2.98 -5.35
CA PRO A 85 5.78 2.01 -6.21
C PRO A 85 6.49 1.78 -7.55
N VAL A 86 6.96 2.85 -8.20
CA VAL A 86 7.69 2.74 -9.47
C VAL A 86 8.99 1.95 -9.31
N SER A 87 9.81 2.26 -8.30
CA SER A 87 11.06 1.52 -8.05
C SER A 87 10.79 0.04 -7.78
N ARG A 88 9.71 -0.26 -7.05
CA ARG A 88 9.27 -1.63 -6.79
C ARG A 88 8.84 -2.33 -8.08
N HIS A 89 8.02 -1.68 -8.90
CA HIS A 89 7.52 -2.23 -10.16
C HIS A 89 8.63 -2.53 -11.16
N ARG A 90 9.67 -1.70 -11.19
CA ARG A 90 10.85 -1.86 -12.06
C ARG A 90 11.91 -2.82 -11.50
N GLY A 91 11.74 -3.34 -10.28
CA GLY A 91 12.71 -4.20 -9.61
C GLY A 91 13.96 -3.47 -9.09
N GLU A 92 13.98 -2.14 -9.14
CA GLU A 92 15.07 -1.29 -8.64
C GLU A 92 15.19 -1.33 -7.11
N ASP A 93 14.11 -1.70 -6.43
CA ASP A 93 14.02 -1.81 -4.98
C ASP A 93 15.06 -2.77 -4.38
N ILE A 94 15.43 -3.83 -5.09
CA ILE A 94 16.45 -4.79 -4.64
C ILE A 94 17.79 -4.09 -4.41
N ALA A 95 18.24 -3.29 -5.38
CA ALA A 95 19.48 -2.53 -5.26
C ALA A 95 19.41 -1.48 -4.15
N ILE A 96 18.27 -0.77 -4.05
CA ILE A 96 18.03 0.24 -3.02
C ILE A 96 18.09 -0.38 -1.61
N LEU A 97 17.42 -1.52 -1.41
CA LEU A 97 17.37 -2.20 -0.12
C LEU A 97 18.73 -2.78 0.28
N ASN A 98 19.46 -3.36 -0.68
CA ASN A 98 20.82 -3.85 -0.44
C ASN A 98 21.77 -2.71 -0.03
N ARG A 99 21.72 -1.56 -0.70
CA ARG A 99 22.49 -0.38 -0.31
C ARG A 99 22.15 0.08 1.11
N ARG A 100 20.88 0.14 1.46
CA ARG A 100 20.44 0.50 2.83
C ARG A 100 20.95 -0.49 3.86
N LYS A 101 20.90 -1.79 3.57
CA LYS A 101 21.46 -2.82 4.45
C LYS A 101 22.94 -2.56 4.74
N ILE A 102 23.74 -2.34 3.68
CA ILE A 102 25.18 -2.06 3.82
C ILE A 102 25.40 -0.82 4.69
N VAL A 103 24.70 0.29 4.43
CA VAL A 103 24.83 1.52 5.21
C VAL A 103 24.53 1.29 6.69
N TYR A 104 23.47 0.54 7.01
CA TYR A 104 23.10 0.26 8.40
C TYR A 104 24.11 -0.65 9.10
N GLU A 105 24.60 -1.70 8.43
CA GLU A 105 25.62 -2.60 9.00
C GLU A 105 26.94 -1.87 9.20
N THR A 106 27.38 -1.04 8.25
CA THR A 106 28.58 -0.23 8.39
C THR A 106 28.47 0.76 9.55
N ALA A 107 27.33 1.45 9.67
CA ALA A 107 27.10 2.39 10.77
C ALA A 107 27.08 1.69 12.14
N LYS A 108 26.53 0.46 12.19
CA LYS A 108 26.52 -0.36 13.40
C LYS A 108 27.94 -0.79 13.80
N LEU A 109 28.76 -1.21 12.84
CA LEU A 109 30.16 -1.57 13.08
C LEU A 109 30.97 -0.39 13.60
N ALA A 110 30.75 0.80 13.03
CA ALA A 110 31.46 2.02 13.45
C ALA A 110 31.02 2.51 14.85
N ASN A 111 29.78 2.28 15.26
CA ASN A 111 29.25 2.77 16.53
C ASN A 111 28.34 1.74 17.22
N PRO A 112 28.87 0.59 17.67
CA PRO A 112 28.06 -0.52 18.18
C PRO A 112 27.19 -0.14 19.39
N ASN A 113 27.69 0.76 20.24
CA ASN A 113 26.99 1.21 21.46
C ASN A 113 25.70 2.01 21.19
N ARG A 114 25.45 2.44 19.95
CA ARG A 114 24.21 3.10 19.55
C ARG A 114 23.08 2.12 19.17
N TRP A 115 23.37 0.81 19.21
CA TRP A 115 22.45 -0.22 18.73
C TRP A 115 22.14 -1.21 19.86
N SER A 116 20.87 -1.25 20.26
CA SER A 116 20.39 -2.15 21.32
C SER A 116 20.09 -3.57 20.81
N GLY A 117 20.35 -3.87 19.54
CA GLY A 117 20.01 -5.18 18.95
C GLY A 117 20.37 -5.29 17.47
N ARG A 118 19.55 -5.99 16.70
CA ARG A 118 19.75 -6.16 15.26
C ARG A 118 19.48 -4.85 14.52
N SER A 119 20.14 -4.64 13.38
CA SER A 119 19.81 -3.56 12.45
C SER A 119 18.40 -3.80 11.84
N ARG A 120 17.83 -2.74 11.25
CA ARG A 120 16.52 -2.83 10.59
C ARG A 120 16.57 -3.88 9.47
N ASN A 121 15.51 -4.71 9.40
CA ASN A 121 15.38 -5.67 8.33
C ASN A 121 15.05 -4.98 6.99
N TRP A 122 16.07 -4.88 6.12
CA TRP A 122 15.98 -4.39 4.75
C TRP A 122 15.82 -5.50 3.72
N GLY A 123 15.51 -6.74 4.13
CA GLY A 123 15.28 -7.86 3.23
C GLY A 123 14.15 -7.56 2.24
N HIS A 124 14.37 -7.90 0.97
CA HIS A 124 13.37 -7.75 -0.07
C HIS A 124 12.14 -8.62 0.20
N GLN A 125 10.96 -8.03 0.10
CA GLN A 125 9.69 -8.74 0.27
C GLN A 125 9.23 -9.27 -1.10
N LYS A 126 9.44 -10.55 -1.37
CA LYS A 126 9.17 -11.17 -2.68
C LYS A 126 7.70 -11.06 -3.09
N LYS A 127 6.78 -11.24 -2.16
CA LYS A 127 5.33 -11.20 -2.41
C LYS A 127 4.65 -10.23 -1.44
N VAL A 128 3.73 -9.45 -1.95
CA VAL A 128 2.82 -8.60 -1.16
C VAL A 128 1.41 -9.08 -1.47
N TYR A 129 0.67 -9.50 -0.45
CA TYR A 129 -0.70 -9.96 -0.60
C TYR A 129 -1.66 -8.82 -0.29
N LEU A 130 -2.72 -8.69 -1.09
CA LEU A 130 -3.80 -7.74 -0.81
C LEU A 130 -4.60 -8.14 0.44
N ASN A 131 -4.75 -9.44 0.64
CA ASN A 131 -5.40 -10.00 1.82
C ASN A 131 -4.69 -11.32 2.20
N ASP A 132 -3.87 -11.29 3.24
CA ASP A 132 -3.08 -12.45 3.67
C ASP A 132 -3.88 -13.26 4.70
N LEU A 133 -4.76 -14.12 4.21
CA LEU A 133 -5.59 -15.00 5.04
C LEU A 133 -4.77 -16.00 5.87
N GLN A 134 -3.54 -16.31 5.46
CA GLN A 134 -2.68 -17.27 6.21
C GLN A 134 -2.14 -16.65 7.50
N LYS A 135 -1.81 -15.36 7.51
CA LYS A 135 -1.36 -14.67 8.73
C LYS A 135 -2.46 -14.56 9.80
N LYS A 136 -3.73 -14.49 9.40
CA LYS A 136 -4.85 -14.48 10.35
C LYS A 136 -4.98 -15.81 11.07
N ASN A 137 -4.84 -16.94 10.37
CA ASN A 137 -4.97 -18.26 10.98
C ASN A 137 -3.83 -18.60 11.96
N GLU A 138 -2.64 -18.05 11.77
CA GLU A 138 -1.51 -18.19 12.71
C GLU A 138 -1.65 -17.28 13.95
N GLY A 139 -2.25 -16.11 13.79
CA GLY A 139 -2.56 -15.19 14.89
C GLY A 139 -3.62 -15.74 15.83
N ASP A 140 -4.70 -16.27 15.25
CA ASP A 140 -5.82 -16.86 16.01
C ASP A 140 -5.41 -18.14 16.74
N ARG A 141 -4.50 -18.95 16.18
CA ARG A 141 -3.94 -20.14 16.86
C ARG A 141 -3.03 -19.79 18.04
N LYS A 142 -2.32 -18.64 17.99
CA LYS A 142 -1.48 -18.17 19.11
C LYS A 142 -2.25 -17.50 20.23
N MET A 143 -3.49 -17.05 20.00
CA MET A 143 -4.38 -16.52 21.05
C MET A 143 -5.24 -17.62 21.72
N ALA A 144 -5.30 -18.81 21.13
CA ALA A 144 -6.08 -19.96 21.64
C ALA A 144 -5.22 -20.99 22.38
N SER A 145 -3.93 -20.75 22.56
CA SER A 145 -2.97 -21.53 23.37
C SER A 145 -2.45 -20.69 24.53
#